data_e343c13ce640ba52c685fb7dbae30221
#
_entry.id   e343c13ce640ba52c685fb7dbae30221
#
_cell.length_a   1.000
_cell.length_b   1.000
_cell.length_c   1.000
_cell.angle_alpha   90.00
_cell.angle_beta   90.00
_cell.angle_gamma   90.00
#
_symmetry.space_group_name_H-M   'P 1'
#
loop_
_entity.id
_entity.type
_entity.pdbx_description
1 polymer ?
#
loop_
_entity_poly.entity_id
_entity_poly.type
_entity_poly.pdbx_seq_one_letter_code
_entity_poly.pdbx_strand_id
1 'polypeptide(L)'
;MKSIKHVLLAGSIVVLSAFIINSSINWTISENHEIKFSSATGDPEGIFKTITGDIQFDDKDLGSSKCDLTIDVNSINTGNGMKNKHAKGKKWFDADNYPNIEFKSAKFSKTETGFAVTGMMKMHGVEKEMTLPFTLSNNVFKSTFSVNRIDFKIGESMKKVSDEIKLEVSIPVINK
;
A
#
# COMPACT_ATOMS: atom_id res chain seq x y z
N MET A 1 -66.47 7.72 -49.51
CA MET A 1 -65.64 8.26 -48.46
C MET A 1 -64.97 7.09 -47.71
N LYS A 2 -63.64 6.81 -47.96
CA LYS A 2 -62.94 5.71 -47.31
C LYS A 2 -62.06 6.30 -46.17
N SER A 3 -62.36 5.88 -44.94
CA SER A 3 -61.64 6.28 -43.72
C SER A 3 -60.36 5.50 -43.64
N ILE A 4 -59.24 6.19 -43.60
CA ILE A 4 -57.92 5.61 -43.41
C ILE A 4 -57.64 5.59 -41.90
N LYS A 5 -57.58 4.39 -41.32
CA LYS A 5 -57.13 4.20 -39.91
C LYS A 5 -55.65 4.21 -39.82
N HIS A 6 -55.08 5.21 -39.15
CA HIS A 6 -53.67 5.25 -38.82
C HIS A 6 -53.38 4.33 -37.64
N VAL A 7 -52.60 3.28 -37.84
CA VAL A 7 -52.10 2.43 -36.78
C VAL A 7 -50.77 3.03 -36.34
N LEU A 8 -50.74 3.60 -35.14
CA LEU A 8 -49.52 4.05 -34.47
C LEU A 8 -48.80 2.82 -33.85
N LEU A 9 -47.71 2.43 -34.48
CA LEU A 9 -46.84 1.39 -33.95
C LEU A 9 -45.87 2.02 -32.89
N ALA A 10 -46.20 1.85 -31.61
CA ALA A 10 -45.32 2.28 -30.52
C ALA A 10 -44.14 1.29 -30.40
N GLY A 11 -43.00 1.67 -30.93
CA GLY A 11 -41.75 0.89 -30.75
C GLY A 11 -41.20 1.10 -29.36
N SER A 12 -41.27 0.08 -28.49
CA SER A 12 -40.58 0.07 -27.21
C SER A 12 -39.09 -0.10 -27.44
N ILE A 13 -38.31 0.96 -27.19
CA ILE A 13 -36.84 0.88 -27.13
C ILE A 13 -36.48 0.25 -25.78
N VAL A 14 -36.09 -1.02 -25.78
CA VAL A 14 -35.50 -1.69 -24.62
C VAL A 14 -34.03 -1.25 -24.57
N VAL A 15 -33.73 -0.33 -23.67
CA VAL A 15 -32.32 0.02 -23.35
C VAL A 15 -31.77 -1.10 -22.47
N LEU A 16 -31.05 -2.04 -23.06
CA LEU A 16 -30.22 -2.98 -22.32
C LEU A 16 -29.03 -2.20 -21.69
N SER A 17 -29.16 -1.82 -20.42
CA SER A 17 -28.04 -1.39 -19.63
C SER A 17 -27.14 -2.62 -19.38
N ALA A 18 -26.04 -2.71 -20.13
CA ALA A 18 -24.99 -3.67 -19.83
C ALA A 18 -24.37 -3.29 -18.48
N PHE A 19 -24.67 -4.05 -17.45
CA PHE A 19 -23.93 -4.00 -16.20
C PHE A 19 -22.53 -4.55 -16.50
N ILE A 20 -21.54 -3.66 -16.63
CA ILE A 20 -20.13 -4.06 -16.64
C ILE A 20 -19.84 -4.53 -15.23
N ILE A 21 -19.78 -5.85 -15.04
CA ILE A 21 -19.26 -6.44 -13.81
C ILE A 21 -17.76 -6.21 -13.85
N ASN A 22 -17.29 -5.12 -13.25
CA ASN A 22 -15.89 -4.90 -12.98
C ASN A 22 -15.47 -5.90 -11.91
N SER A 23 -14.89 -7.02 -12.32
CA SER A 23 -14.27 -7.95 -11.40
C SER A 23 -12.88 -7.39 -11.06
N SER A 24 -12.79 -6.69 -9.95
CA SER A 24 -11.50 -6.26 -9.40
C SER A 24 -10.62 -7.47 -9.08
N ILE A 25 -9.35 -7.39 -9.45
CA ILE A 25 -8.39 -8.46 -9.18
C ILE A 25 -7.96 -8.38 -7.71
N ASN A 26 -8.29 -9.43 -6.95
CA ASN A 26 -7.86 -9.57 -5.56
C ASN A 26 -6.56 -10.37 -5.49
N TRP A 27 -5.59 -9.84 -4.76
CA TRP A 27 -4.27 -10.42 -4.61
C TRP A 27 -4.06 -10.92 -3.18
N THR A 28 -3.51 -12.12 -3.04
CA THR A 28 -3.07 -12.67 -1.75
C THR A 28 -1.57 -12.47 -1.60
N ILE A 29 -1.13 -11.89 -0.50
CA ILE A 29 0.29 -11.70 -0.17
C ILE A 29 0.92 -13.08 0.09
N SER A 30 2.03 -13.37 -0.58
CA SER A 30 2.81 -14.59 -0.40
C SER A 30 3.82 -14.45 0.74
N GLU A 31 4.26 -15.58 1.31
CA GLU A 31 5.18 -15.60 2.46
C GLU A 31 6.59 -15.02 2.16
N ASN A 32 7.02 -15.01 0.88
CA ASN A 32 8.34 -14.54 0.47
C ASN A 32 8.40 -13.00 0.27
N HIS A 33 7.58 -12.25 1.01
CA HIS A 33 7.64 -10.79 0.98
C HIS A 33 8.87 -10.27 1.74
N GLU A 34 9.34 -9.09 1.33
CA GLU A 34 10.48 -8.42 1.96
C GLU A 34 10.23 -6.92 2.07
N ILE A 35 10.43 -6.39 3.27
CA ILE A 35 10.37 -4.96 3.54
C ILE A 35 11.69 -4.58 4.18
N LYS A 36 12.61 -4.05 3.39
CA LYS A 36 13.90 -3.55 3.85
C LYS A 36 13.81 -2.09 4.23
N PHE A 37 14.52 -1.72 5.26
CA PHE A 37 14.79 -0.33 5.60
C PHE A 37 16.30 -0.12 5.77
N SER A 38 16.77 1.04 5.32
CA SER A 38 18.17 1.42 5.47
C SER A 38 18.32 2.94 5.56
N SER A 39 19.36 3.39 6.24
CA SER A 39 19.78 4.79 6.22
C SER A 39 20.93 5.00 5.26
N ALA A 40 21.14 6.25 4.83
CA ALA A 40 22.28 6.62 3.98
C ALA A 40 23.65 6.32 4.63
N THR A 41 23.69 6.22 5.96
CA THR A 41 24.90 5.91 6.74
C THR A 41 25.09 4.41 6.99
N GLY A 42 24.15 3.56 6.53
CA GLY A 42 24.14 2.11 6.75
C GLY A 42 23.67 1.68 8.14
N ASP A 43 23.41 2.61 9.07
CA ASP A 43 22.82 2.35 10.38
C ASP A 43 21.77 3.43 10.71
N PRO A 44 20.50 3.09 10.95
CA PRO A 44 19.93 1.75 11.03
C PRO A 44 19.68 1.10 9.66
N GLU A 45 19.77 -0.24 9.63
CA GLU A 45 19.32 -1.07 8.53
C GLU A 45 18.65 -2.35 9.07
N GLY A 46 17.78 -2.96 8.28
CA GLY A 46 17.11 -4.19 8.65
C GLY A 46 15.89 -4.49 7.77
N ILE A 47 15.07 -5.41 8.27
CA ILE A 47 13.82 -5.80 7.61
C ILE A 47 12.68 -5.86 8.61
N PHE A 48 11.45 -5.71 8.11
CA PHE A 48 10.25 -6.23 8.77
C PHE A 48 9.88 -7.56 8.12
N LYS A 49 9.62 -8.58 8.96
CA LYS A 49 9.36 -9.96 8.50
C LYS A 49 7.89 -10.25 8.25
N THR A 50 6.98 -9.41 8.75
CA THR A 50 5.55 -9.68 8.70
C THR A 50 4.80 -8.50 8.14
N ILE A 51 4.12 -8.74 7.02
CA ILE A 51 3.12 -7.85 6.44
C ILE A 51 1.86 -8.66 6.17
N THR A 52 0.72 -8.08 6.45
CA THR A 52 -0.60 -8.63 6.17
C THR A 52 -1.48 -7.57 5.52
N GLY A 53 -2.62 -7.98 5.01
CA GLY A 53 -3.62 -7.06 4.48
C GLY A 53 -4.19 -7.51 3.15
N ASP A 54 -5.01 -6.64 2.59
CA ASP A 54 -5.72 -6.88 1.35
C ASP A 54 -5.18 -5.95 0.25
N ILE A 55 -4.94 -6.53 -0.91
CA ILE A 55 -4.56 -5.81 -2.13
C ILE A 55 -5.58 -6.17 -3.21
N GLN A 56 -6.29 -5.16 -3.67
CA GLN A 56 -7.15 -5.20 -4.83
C GLN A 56 -6.56 -4.22 -5.84
N PHE A 57 -6.03 -4.71 -6.94
CA PHE A 57 -5.38 -3.86 -7.93
C PHE A 57 -5.63 -4.36 -9.33
N ASP A 58 -6.11 -3.46 -10.20
CA ASP A 58 -6.27 -3.68 -11.62
C ASP A 58 -5.65 -2.48 -12.37
N ASP A 59 -4.64 -2.74 -13.20
CA ASP A 59 -3.95 -1.71 -14.00
C ASP A 59 -4.83 -1.09 -15.10
N LYS A 60 -5.97 -1.73 -15.40
CA LYS A 60 -6.98 -1.26 -16.35
C LYS A 60 -8.09 -0.45 -15.66
N ASP A 61 -8.29 -0.67 -14.37
CA ASP A 61 -9.30 0.03 -13.55
C ASP A 61 -8.74 0.47 -12.20
N LEU A 62 -7.94 1.55 -12.21
CA LEU A 62 -7.37 2.10 -10.99
C LEU A 62 -8.42 2.67 -10.04
N GLY A 63 -9.61 2.98 -10.53
CA GLY A 63 -10.71 3.51 -9.72
C GLY A 63 -11.30 2.49 -8.75
N SER A 64 -11.23 1.20 -9.08
CA SER A 64 -11.67 0.10 -8.22
C SER A 64 -10.56 -0.42 -7.31
N SER A 65 -9.30 0.03 -7.53
CA SER A 65 -8.14 -0.46 -6.79
C SER A 65 -8.12 0.03 -5.35
N LYS A 66 -7.75 -0.85 -4.43
CA LYS A 66 -7.63 -0.58 -2.98
C LYS A 66 -6.46 -1.36 -2.41
N CYS A 67 -5.80 -0.81 -1.41
CA CYS A 67 -4.91 -1.58 -0.58
C CYS A 67 -5.00 -1.13 0.89
N ASP A 68 -4.97 -2.12 1.80
CA ASP A 68 -5.00 -1.92 3.23
C ASP A 68 -3.95 -2.87 3.82
N LEU A 69 -2.82 -2.32 4.25
CA LEU A 69 -1.63 -3.09 4.61
C LEU A 69 -1.23 -2.80 6.05
N THR A 70 -0.81 -3.84 6.75
CA THR A 70 -0.33 -3.78 8.12
C THR A 70 1.01 -4.51 8.24
N ILE A 71 2.02 -3.81 8.76
CA ILE A 71 3.34 -4.35 9.10
C ILE A 71 3.40 -4.50 10.63
N ASP A 72 3.74 -5.69 11.11
CA ASP A 72 3.99 -5.92 12.53
C ASP A 72 5.35 -5.34 12.92
N VAL A 73 5.35 -4.32 13.78
CA VAL A 73 6.57 -3.69 14.33
C VAL A 73 7.43 -4.70 15.09
N ASN A 74 6.80 -5.68 15.75
CA ASN A 74 7.52 -6.73 16.48
C ASN A 74 8.31 -7.66 15.57
N SER A 75 8.01 -7.68 14.26
CA SER A 75 8.74 -8.47 13.27
C SER A 75 10.07 -7.85 12.84
N ILE A 76 10.45 -6.67 13.36
CA ILE A 76 11.70 -5.98 13.03
C ILE A 76 12.92 -6.85 13.30
N ASN A 77 13.82 -6.90 12.33
CA ASN A 77 15.07 -7.64 12.42
C ASN A 77 16.22 -6.87 11.77
N THR A 78 17.15 -6.42 12.59
CA THR A 78 18.39 -5.71 12.22
C THR A 78 19.60 -6.64 12.18
N GLY A 79 19.40 -7.96 12.32
CA GLY A 79 20.50 -8.91 12.51
C GLY A 79 21.11 -8.88 13.91
N ASN A 80 20.66 -8.01 14.82
CA ASN A 80 21.19 -7.84 16.16
C ASN A 80 20.08 -7.75 17.21
N GLY A 81 20.06 -8.70 18.14
CA GLY A 81 18.97 -8.80 19.14
C GLY A 81 18.86 -7.56 20.05
N MET A 82 19.98 -6.91 20.41
CA MET A 82 19.96 -5.69 21.21
C MET A 82 19.40 -4.50 20.42
N LYS A 83 19.78 -4.33 19.15
CA LYS A 83 19.21 -3.32 18.25
C LYS A 83 17.71 -3.57 18.06
N ASN A 84 17.28 -4.82 17.88
CA ASN A 84 15.87 -5.18 17.76
C ASN A 84 15.07 -4.77 19.02
N LYS A 85 15.63 -5.05 20.21
CA LYS A 85 15.02 -4.64 21.49
C LYS A 85 14.91 -3.12 21.60
N HIS A 86 15.97 -2.40 21.24
CA HIS A 86 15.96 -0.93 21.26
C HIS A 86 14.93 -0.35 20.27
N ALA A 87 14.88 -0.87 19.03
CA ALA A 87 13.94 -0.41 18.02
C ALA A 87 12.49 -0.55 18.48
N LYS A 88 12.15 -1.62 19.20
CA LYS A 88 10.80 -1.84 19.75
C LYS A 88 10.48 -0.98 20.98
N GLY A 89 11.50 -0.41 21.64
CA GLY A 89 11.33 0.35 22.86
C GLY A 89 10.68 1.73 22.66
N LYS A 90 10.22 2.33 23.78
CA LYS A 90 9.50 3.61 23.86
C LYS A 90 10.15 4.79 23.14
N LYS A 91 11.48 4.83 23.03
CA LYS A 91 12.21 5.89 22.34
C LYS A 91 12.15 5.77 20.81
N TRP A 92 11.72 4.62 20.31
CA TRP A 92 11.67 4.32 18.88
C TRP A 92 10.25 4.00 18.43
N PHE A 93 9.95 2.75 18.13
CA PHE A 93 8.63 2.40 17.65
C PHE A 93 7.57 2.27 18.75
N ASP A 94 7.99 2.14 20.03
CA ASP A 94 7.08 1.90 21.17
C ASP A 94 6.05 0.80 20.85
N ALA A 95 6.57 -0.36 20.47
CA ALA A 95 5.78 -1.46 19.92
C ALA A 95 4.70 -1.99 20.87
N ASP A 96 4.84 -1.76 22.18
CA ASP A 96 3.82 -2.10 23.18
C ASP A 96 2.54 -1.25 23.01
N ASN A 97 2.70 0.03 22.64
CA ASN A 97 1.58 0.95 22.42
C ASN A 97 1.21 1.07 20.93
N TYR A 98 2.17 0.89 20.03
CA TYR A 98 2.02 1.03 18.58
C TYR A 98 2.57 -0.20 17.86
N PRO A 99 1.91 -1.36 17.97
CA PRO A 99 2.43 -2.62 17.41
C PRO A 99 2.45 -2.67 15.89
N ASN A 100 1.73 -1.78 15.22
CA ASN A 100 1.52 -1.82 13.79
C ASN A 100 1.96 -0.53 13.09
N ILE A 101 2.48 -0.71 11.86
CA ILE A 101 2.54 0.33 10.83
C ILE A 101 1.44 -0.01 9.84
N GLU A 102 0.54 0.94 9.58
CA GLU A 102 -0.63 0.74 8.73
C GLU A 102 -0.58 1.67 7.53
N PHE A 103 -0.98 1.18 6.36
CA PHE A 103 -1.16 2.00 5.17
C PHE A 103 -2.50 1.70 4.52
N LYS A 104 -3.34 2.72 4.38
CA LYS A 104 -4.65 2.61 3.75
C LYS A 104 -4.72 3.52 2.53
N SER A 105 -4.94 2.93 1.36
CA SER A 105 -5.02 3.66 0.10
C SER A 105 -6.26 4.55 0.02
N ALA A 106 -6.09 5.70 -0.63
CA ALA A 106 -7.18 6.59 -1.02
C ALA A 106 -7.32 6.66 -2.55
N LYS A 107 -6.20 6.61 -3.28
CA LYS A 107 -6.19 6.80 -4.73
C LYS A 107 -5.00 6.10 -5.38
N PHE A 108 -5.23 5.53 -6.56
CA PHE A 108 -4.18 5.02 -7.46
C PHE A 108 -4.07 5.90 -8.71
N SER A 109 -2.87 6.00 -9.26
CA SER A 109 -2.59 6.74 -10.50
C SER A 109 -1.47 6.07 -11.31
N LYS A 110 -1.45 6.30 -12.63
CA LYS A 110 -0.33 5.90 -13.50
C LYS A 110 0.79 6.94 -13.40
N THR A 111 2.02 6.47 -13.53
CA THR A 111 3.23 7.31 -13.65
C THR A 111 3.99 6.92 -14.91
N GLU A 112 5.07 7.61 -15.25
CA GLU A 112 5.93 7.28 -16.40
C GLU A 112 6.58 5.89 -16.28
N THR A 113 6.89 5.45 -15.06
CA THR A 113 7.63 4.22 -14.78
C THR A 113 6.80 3.11 -14.12
N GLY A 114 5.48 3.33 -13.94
CA GLY A 114 4.60 2.37 -13.29
C GLY A 114 3.35 3.03 -12.72
N PHE A 115 3.19 2.96 -11.40
CA PHE A 115 2.02 3.45 -10.70
C PHE A 115 2.42 4.19 -9.42
N ALA A 116 1.48 4.94 -8.88
CA ALA A 116 1.58 5.51 -7.54
C ALA A 116 0.28 5.27 -6.78
N VAL A 117 0.40 5.03 -5.48
CA VAL A 117 -0.73 4.98 -4.55
C VAL A 117 -0.60 6.10 -3.53
N THR A 118 -1.62 6.93 -3.41
CA THR A 118 -1.75 7.92 -2.34
C THR A 118 -2.65 7.36 -1.27
N GLY A 119 -2.26 7.50 -0.02
CA GLY A 119 -3.01 6.97 1.11
C GLY A 119 -2.50 7.49 2.45
N MET A 120 -3.15 7.07 3.50
CA MET A 120 -2.80 7.42 4.87
C MET A 120 -1.85 6.38 5.45
N MET A 121 -0.64 6.80 5.82
CA MET A 121 0.34 6.03 6.58
C MET A 121 0.18 6.37 8.05
N LYS A 122 -0.03 5.33 8.88
CA LYS A 122 -0.08 5.46 10.34
C LYS A 122 1.08 4.70 10.95
N MET A 123 1.89 5.40 11.72
CA MET A 123 3.08 4.85 12.36
C MET A 123 3.32 5.58 13.68
N HIS A 124 3.60 4.83 14.76
CA HIS A 124 3.87 5.39 16.08
C HIS A 124 2.82 6.43 16.54
N GLY A 125 1.53 6.17 16.26
CA GLY A 125 0.40 7.05 16.61
C GLY A 125 0.27 8.33 15.76
N VAL A 126 1.11 8.53 14.74
CA VAL A 126 1.06 9.66 13.81
C VAL A 126 0.50 9.19 12.48
N GLU A 127 -0.43 9.95 11.92
CA GLU A 127 -1.00 9.71 10.59
C GLU A 127 -0.51 10.79 9.61
N LYS A 128 -0.05 10.37 8.42
CA LYS A 128 0.38 11.25 7.34
C LYS A 128 -0.08 10.72 6.00
N GLU A 129 -0.55 11.61 5.14
CA GLU A 129 -0.77 11.26 3.74
C GLU A 129 0.57 11.09 3.03
N MET A 130 0.71 9.99 2.31
CA MET A 130 1.89 9.66 1.53
C MET A 130 1.52 9.18 0.14
N THR A 131 2.36 9.49 -0.85
CA THR A 131 2.26 8.95 -2.20
C THR A 131 3.46 8.03 -2.42
N LEU A 132 3.17 6.74 -2.61
CA LEU A 132 4.16 5.68 -2.75
C LEU A 132 4.23 5.23 -4.22
N PRO A 133 5.38 5.36 -4.90
CA PRO A 133 5.55 4.80 -6.23
C PRO A 133 5.61 3.28 -6.16
N PHE A 134 5.09 2.58 -7.16
CA PHE A 134 5.24 1.12 -7.24
C PHE A 134 5.16 0.62 -8.68
N THR A 135 5.62 -0.60 -8.87
CA THR A 135 5.45 -1.39 -10.10
C THR A 135 4.82 -2.73 -9.76
N LEU A 136 4.10 -3.31 -10.72
CA LEU A 136 3.65 -4.69 -10.68
C LEU A 136 4.24 -5.43 -11.89
N SER A 137 5.07 -6.41 -11.66
CA SER A 137 5.65 -7.26 -12.70
C SER A 137 5.82 -8.68 -12.17
N ASN A 138 5.47 -9.68 -12.99
CA ASN A 138 5.58 -11.09 -12.62
C ASN A 138 4.91 -11.41 -11.26
N ASN A 139 3.75 -10.82 -10.99
CA ASN A 139 3.02 -10.96 -9.74
C ASN A 139 3.82 -10.51 -8.51
N VAL A 140 4.70 -9.52 -8.66
CA VAL A 140 5.43 -8.91 -7.56
C VAL A 140 5.19 -7.40 -7.57
N PHE A 141 4.61 -6.87 -6.50
CA PHE A 141 4.59 -5.44 -6.23
C PHE A 141 5.95 -5.01 -5.68
N LYS A 142 6.55 -4.00 -6.30
CA LYS A 142 7.80 -3.41 -5.83
C LYS A 142 7.62 -1.92 -5.62
N SER A 143 8.16 -1.42 -4.52
CA SER A 143 8.17 0.00 -4.19
C SER A 143 9.50 0.39 -3.57
N THR A 144 9.97 1.59 -3.88
CA THR A 144 11.12 2.22 -3.22
C THR A 144 10.76 3.66 -2.92
N PHE A 145 10.86 4.04 -1.66
CA PHE A 145 10.57 5.39 -1.19
C PHE A 145 11.35 5.69 0.09
N SER A 146 11.35 6.95 0.52
CA SER A 146 11.94 7.37 1.78
C SER A 146 10.89 7.92 2.72
N VAL A 147 11.14 7.77 4.03
CA VAL A 147 10.37 8.42 5.09
C VAL A 147 11.32 9.15 6.03
N ASN A 148 10.91 10.32 6.51
CA ASN A 148 11.56 10.95 7.63
C ASN A 148 10.97 10.37 8.93
N ARG A 149 11.77 9.61 9.68
CA ARG A 149 11.33 8.96 10.92
C ARG A 149 10.87 9.95 12.00
N ILE A 150 11.45 11.16 12.00
CA ILE A 150 11.08 12.21 12.97
C ILE A 150 9.66 12.71 12.73
N ASP A 151 9.21 12.71 11.48
CA ASP A 151 7.84 13.04 11.12
C ASP A 151 6.80 12.15 11.81
N PHE A 152 7.21 10.93 12.14
CA PHE A 152 6.40 9.94 12.88
C PHE A 152 6.82 9.83 14.34
N LYS A 153 7.60 10.77 14.86
CA LYS A 153 8.09 10.79 16.25
C LYS A 153 8.88 9.52 16.65
N ILE A 154 9.53 8.86 15.70
CA ILE A 154 10.35 7.67 15.94
C ILE A 154 11.76 8.11 16.28
N GLY A 155 12.10 8.03 17.57
CA GLY A 155 13.35 8.52 18.13
C GLY A 155 13.47 10.04 18.09
N GLU A 156 14.66 10.53 18.41
CA GLU A 156 15.02 11.94 18.32
C GLU A 156 16.06 12.13 17.20
N SER A 157 16.15 13.35 16.65
CA SER A 157 17.20 13.66 15.66
C SER A 157 18.58 13.58 16.33
N MET A 158 19.45 12.77 15.76
CA MET A 158 20.78 12.48 16.30
C MET A 158 21.81 12.41 15.18
N LYS A 159 23.03 12.93 15.41
CA LYS A 159 24.11 12.89 14.40
C LYS A 159 24.49 11.48 13.91
N LYS A 160 24.22 10.44 14.72
CA LYS A 160 24.60 9.05 14.41
C LYS A 160 23.52 8.24 13.72
N VAL A 161 22.28 8.71 13.69
CA VAL A 161 21.14 8.01 13.10
C VAL A 161 20.45 8.94 12.13
N SER A 162 20.44 8.57 10.85
CA SER A 162 19.77 9.36 9.82
C SER A 162 18.29 9.54 10.13
N ASP A 163 17.79 10.75 9.89
CA ASP A 163 16.35 11.02 9.99
C ASP A 163 15.61 10.48 8.77
N GLU A 164 16.28 10.40 7.62
CA GLU A 164 15.74 9.81 6.40
C GLU A 164 16.06 8.33 6.34
N ILE A 165 15.01 7.53 6.18
CA ILE A 165 15.07 6.07 6.05
C ILE A 165 14.51 5.67 4.69
N LYS A 166 15.32 4.99 3.89
CA LYS A 166 14.92 4.38 2.63
C LYS A 166 14.19 3.07 2.89
N LEU A 167 13.07 2.86 2.23
CA LEU A 167 12.30 1.61 2.23
C LEU A 167 12.40 0.97 0.84
N GLU A 168 12.66 -0.33 0.81
CA GLU A 168 12.58 -1.18 -0.38
C GLU A 168 11.60 -2.32 -0.08
N VAL A 169 10.49 -2.31 -0.79
CA VAL A 169 9.38 -3.23 -0.57
C VAL A 169 9.25 -4.16 -1.75
N SER A 170 9.16 -5.45 -1.49
CA SER A 170 8.89 -6.50 -2.47
C SER A 170 7.82 -7.44 -1.94
N ILE A 171 6.65 -7.43 -2.56
CA ILE A 171 5.48 -8.22 -2.14
C ILE A 171 5.06 -9.13 -3.30
N PRO A 172 5.55 -10.38 -3.33
CA PRO A 172 5.00 -11.41 -4.22
C PRO A 172 3.55 -11.70 -3.86
N VAL A 173 2.71 -11.85 -4.88
CA VAL A 173 1.27 -12.07 -4.70
C VAL A 173 0.76 -13.17 -5.60
N ILE A 174 -0.37 -13.75 -5.20
CA ILE A 174 -1.11 -14.75 -5.95
C ILE A 174 -2.49 -14.17 -6.25
N ASN A 175 -2.94 -14.29 -7.48
CA ASN A 175 -4.31 -13.93 -7.86
C ASN A 175 -5.29 -14.92 -7.21
N LYS A 176 -6.33 -14.41 -6.57
CA LYS A 176 -7.44 -15.20 -6.01
C LYS A 176 -8.46 -15.57 -7.07
#